data_d13db271b5a489c6a177dcbfa7bd77ae
#
_entry.id   d13db271b5a489c6a177dcbfa7bd77ae
#
_cell.length_a   1.000
_cell.length_b   1.000
_cell.length_c   1.000
_cell.angle_alpha   90.00
_cell.angle_beta   90.00
_cell.angle_gamma   90.00
#
_symmetry.space_group_name_H-M   'P 1'
#
loop_
_entity.id
_entity.type
_entity.pdbx_description
1 polymer ?
#
loop_
_entity_poly.entity_id
_entity_poly.type
_entity_poly.pdbx_seq_one_letter_code
_entity_poly.pdbx_strand_id
1 'polypeptide(L)'
;MTESELHQMIADSTGNESNICQIYAIKNGSVVFNDCWCGYKANDAVNVMSVTKSVMALLIGIAIDKGYIRSVDQQVIDFFPDYTVKRGEKTIYKVTLRHLLTMTAPYKYRSEPWTKVCTSDDWTRAALDLLGGRNGITGEFKYATLGIQILSGVIQNASGMKCIDFANHYLFAPLGIPEHTIHGASDKDDQFDFLMNKAPKKNEWYSDPKDTVTAGWGLCLSAEDMAKIGVLILNSGEYDNTRIISTNWMEEMTVPRVALGERFGNMHYGYLWYRPHKDKQIVAAIGDGGNVIYVNIEQNISIGVTGTFKPRVFDRIEFIEKNILPLIS
;
A
#
# COMPACT_ATOMS: atom_id res chain seq x y z
N MET A 1 26.45 9.89 -13.46
CA MET A 1 25.57 9.11 -14.37
C MET A 1 24.57 10.08 -14.98
N THR A 2 24.36 10.03 -16.28
CA THR A 2 23.34 10.82 -17.01
C THR A 2 22.02 10.03 -17.07
N GLU A 3 20.92 10.68 -17.46
CA GLU A 3 19.64 10.00 -17.69
C GLU A 3 19.76 8.90 -18.74
N SER A 4 20.47 9.15 -19.85
CA SER A 4 20.72 8.16 -20.91
C SER A 4 21.52 6.96 -20.42
N GLU A 5 22.52 7.18 -19.55
CA GLU A 5 23.30 6.09 -18.92
C GLU A 5 22.43 5.27 -17.96
N LEU A 6 21.52 5.91 -17.20
CA LEU A 6 20.57 5.22 -16.34
C LEU A 6 19.59 4.38 -17.18
N HIS A 7 19.05 4.99 -18.27
CA HIS A 7 18.14 4.27 -19.16
C HIS A 7 18.79 2.99 -19.70
N GLN A 8 20.00 3.10 -20.23
CA GLN A 8 20.73 1.96 -20.79
C GLN A 8 21.09 0.93 -19.73
N MET A 9 21.51 1.36 -18.55
CA MET A 9 21.85 0.47 -17.43
C MET A 9 20.62 -0.40 -17.02
N ILE A 10 19.44 0.18 -16.98
CA ILE A 10 18.22 -0.56 -16.66
C ILE A 10 17.80 -1.45 -17.82
N ALA A 11 17.85 -0.96 -19.07
CA ALA A 11 17.49 -1.71 -20.27
C ALA A 11 18.35 -2.96 -20.47
N ASP A 12 19.64 -2.87 -20.17
CA ASP A 12 20.59 -3.98 -20.31
C ASP A 12 20.68 -4.87 -19.05
N SER A 13 19.96 -4.50 -17.98
CA SER A 13 20.05 -5.24 -16.72
C SER A 13 19.46 -6.65 -16.84
N THR A 14 20.22 -7.62 -16.40
CA THR A 14 19.74 -8.99 -16.12
C THR A 14 19.55 -9.24 -14.63
N GLY A 15 19.93 -8.26 -13.81
CA GLY A 15 19.88 -8.25 -12.35
C GLY A 15 18.52 -7.81 -11.79
N ASN A 16 18.56 -7.22 -10.62
CA ASN A 16 17.35 -6.80 -9.90
C ASN A 16 16.57 -5.69 -10.63
N GLU A 17 17.21 -4.91 -11.47
CA GLU A 17 16.61 -3.78 -12.18
C GLU A 17 15.85 -4.20 -13.45
N SER A 18 16.05 -5.42 -13.96
CA SER A 18 15.49 -5.92 -15.23
C SER A 18 13.95 -5.99 -15.27
N ASN A 19 13.27 -5.80 -14.15
CA ASN A 19 11.80 -5.79 -14.08
C ASN A 19 11.23 -4.38 -13.83
N ILE A 20 12.06 -3.33 -13.83
CA ILE A 20 11.57 -1.95 -13.75
C ILE A 20 10.74 -1.64 -14.99
N CYS A 21 9.53 -1.12 -14.77
CA CYS A 21 8.61 -0.72 -15.84
C CYS A 21 8.64 0.79 -16.05
N GLN A 22 8.64 1.56 -14.96
CA GLN A 22 8.52 3.00 -15.01
C GLN A 22 9.22 3.63 -13.80
N ILE A 23 9.80 4.81 -13.99
CA ILE A 23 10.27 5.68 -12.92
C ILE A 23 9.73 7.07 -13.20
N TYR A 24 9.12 7.70 -12.20
CA TYR A 24 8.59 9.06 -12.29
C TYR A 24 8.97 9.85 -11.04
N ALA A 25 9.62 10.99 -11.20
CA ALA A 25 10.08 11.81 -10.08
C ALA A 25 9.58 13.24 -10.17
N ILE A 26 9.08 13.74 -9.04
CA ILE A 26 8.62 15.10 -8.83
C ILE A 26 9.51 15.76 -7.76
N LYS A 27 10.06 16.93 -8.04
CA LYS A 27 10.82 17.76 -7.10
C LYS A 27 10.29 19.18 -7.12
N ASN A 28 10.00 19.72 -5.93
CA ASN A 28 9.45 21.07 -5.81
C ASN A 28 8.21 21.32 -6.69
N GLY A 29 7.34 20.33 -6.82
CA GLY A 29 6.12 20.40 -7.63
C GLY A 29 6.33 20.26 -9.15
N SER A 30 7.57 20.07 -9.62
CA SER A 30 7.89 19.91 -11.04
C SER A 30 8.37 18.50 -11.35
N VAL A 31 7.98 17.96 -12.51
CA VAL A 31 8.50 16.68 -13.01
C VAL A 31 9.97 16.86 -13.38
N VAL A 32 10.85 16.09 -12.75
CA VAL A 32 12.31 16.16 -12.96
C VAL A 32 12.88 14.90 -13.60
N PHE A 33 12.13 13.79 -13.61
CA PHE A 33 12.50 12.56 -14.29
C PHE A 33 11.24 11.76 -14.68
N ASN A 34 11.22 11.21 -15.88
CA ASN A 34 10.15 10.31 -16.35
C ASN A 34 10.69 9.39 -17.43
N ASP A 35 10.76 8.10 -17.15
CA ASP A 35 11.24 7.10 -18.11
C ASP A 35 10.56 5.74 -17.94
N CYS A 36 10.58 4.92 -19.01
CA CYS A 36 9.87 3.65 -19.09
C CYS A 36 10.73 2.55 -19.74
N TRP A 37 10.52 1.31 -19.30
CA TRP A 37 11.22 0.10 -19.76
C TRP A 37 10.25 -1.05 -20.03
N CYS A 38 10.77 -2.15 -20.54
CA CYS A 38 10.01 -3.40 -20.75
C CYS A 38 8.76 -3.23 -21.63
N GLY A 39 8.74 -2.22 -22.52
CA GLY A 39 7.60 -1.92 -23.38
C GLY A 39 6.43 -1.21 -22.71
N TYR A 40 6.58 -0.77 -21.46
CA TYR A 40 5.60 0.03 -20.74
C TYR A 40 5.63 1.49 -21.18
N LYS A 41 4.49 2.17 -21.07
CA LYS A 41 4.31 3.60 -21.29
C LYS A 41 4.04 4.30 -19.97
N ALA A 42 4.20 5.62 -19.94
CA ALA A 42 4.09 6.42 -18.72
C ALA A 42 2.75 6.27 -17.98
N ASN A 43 1.65 6.04 -18.72
CA ASN A 43 0.31 5.90 -18.16
C ASN A 43 -0.16 4.44 -18.02
N ASP A 44 0.70 3.47 -18.26
CA ASP A 44 0.34 2.07 -18.02
C ASP A 44 0.31 1.79 -16.52
N ALA A 45 -0.77 1.15 -16.06
CA ALA A 45 -0.88 0.74 -14.67
C ALA A 45 -0.21 -0.62 -14.45
N VAL A 46 0.36 -0.79 -13.27
CA VAL A 46 1.03 -2.00 -12.79
C VAL A 46 0.43 -2.38 -11.45
N ASN A 47 0.21 -3.67 -11.18
CA ASN A 47 -0.15 -4.11 -9.85
C ASN A 47 0.98 -3.75 -8.87
N VAL A 48 0.76 -2.74 -8.05
CA VAL A 48 1.78 -2.19 -7.14
C VAL A 48 2.00 -3.02 -5.88
N MET A 49 1.44 -4.23 -5.86
CA MET A 49 1.60 -5.18 -4.76
C MET A 49 1.30 -4.53 -3.40
N SER A 50 2.20 -4.65 -2.43
CA SER A 50 1.98 -4.17 -1.06
C SER A 50 1.98 -2.65 -0.89
N VAL A 51 2.28 -1.85 -1.92
CA VAL A 51 2.00 -0.41 -1.91
C VAL A 51 0.51 -0.14 -1.66
N THR A 52 -0.37 -1.06 -2.09
CA THR A 52 -1.81 -1.05 -1.78
C THR A 52 -2.10 -0.82 -0.30
N LYS A 53 -1.31 -1.43 0.61
CA LYS A 53 -1.47 -1.26 2.07
C LYS A 53 -1.30 0.19 2.50
N SER A 54 -0.31 0.85 1.92
CA SER A 54 -0.03 2.25 2.24
C SER A 54 -1.14 3.19 1.74
N VAL A 55 -1.75 2.86 0.60
CA VAL A 55 -2.95 3.55 0.12
C VAL A 55 -4.12 3.33 1.08
N MET A 56 -4.31 2.12 1.61
CA MET A 56 -5.35 1.86 2.61
C MET A 56 -5.18 2.71 3.88
N ALA A 57 -3.94 3.00 4.31
CA ALA A 57 -3.73 3.91 5.44
C ALA A 57 -4.21 5.33 5.14
N LEU A 58 -4.03 5.82 3.91
CA LEU A 58 -4.58 7.11 3.49
C LEU A 58 -6.12 7.10 3.53
N LEU A 59 -6.75 6.03 3.04
CA LEU A 59 -8.22 5.89 3.06
C LEU A 59 -8.77 5.83 4.50
N ILE A 60 -8.09 5.16 5.43
CA ILE A 60 -8.47 5.17 6.85
C ILE A 60 -8.38 6.59 7.43
N GLY A 61 -7.34 7.35 7.09
CA GLY A 61 -7.20 8.75 7.49
C GLY A 61 -8.34 9.62 6.97
N ILE A 62 -8.67 9.48 5.69
CA ILE A 62 -9.82 10.19 5.10
C ILE A 62 -11.12 9.81 5.82
N ALA A 63 -11.31 8.53 6.12
CA ALA A 63 -12.51 8.07 6.84
C ALA A 63 -12.61 8.64 8.25
N ILE A 64 -11.46 8.85 8.93
CA ILE A 64 -11.42 9.54 10.24
C ILE A 64 -11.75 11.03 10.07
N ASP A 65 -11.13 11.71 9.12
CA ASP A 65 -11.37 13.14 8.87
C ASP A 65 -12.83 13.44 8.46
N LYS A 66 -13.47 12.49 7.77
CA LYS A 66 -14.90 12.57 7.41
C LYS A 66 -15.86 12.16 8.55
N GLY A 67 -15.34 11.67 9.67
CA GLY A 67 -16.13 11.23 10.82
C GLY A 67 -16.79 9.85 10.67
N TYR A 68 -16.46 9.08 9.63
CA TYR A 68 -16.92 7.70 9.47
C TYR A 68 -16.26 6.75 10.48
N ILE A 69 -15.02 7.03 10.84
CA ILE A 69 -14.24 6.32 11.86
C ILE A 69 -13.89 7.32 12.96
N ARG A 70 -14.09 6.96 14.23
CA ARG A 70 -13.82 7.87 15.37
C ARG A 70 -12.33 8.06 15.63
N SER A 71 -11.56 6.98 15.59
CA SER A 71 -10.11 6.98 15.79
C SER A 71 -9.52 5.61 15.46
N VAL A 72 -8.19 5.52 15.39
CA VAL A 72 -7.47 4.25 15.23
C VAL A 72 -7.60 3.32 16.44
N ASP A 73 -8.05 3.81 17.58
CA ASP A 73 -8.26 3.02 18.79
C ASP A 73 -9.65 2.39 18.86
N GLN A 74 -10.51 2.65 17.86
CA GLN A 74 -11.79 1.97 17.71
C GLN A 74 -11.56 0.47 17.47
N GLN A 75 -12.34 -0.38 18.13
CA GLN A 75 -12.23 -1.82 17.99
C GLN A 75 -12.66 -2.27 16.60
N VAL A 76 -11.88 -3.18 16.01
CA VAL A 76 -12.17 -3.72 14.67
C VAL A 76 -13.55 -4.34 14.60
N ILE A 77 -13.95 -5.06 15.65
CA ILE A 77 -15.22 -5.76 15.69
C ILE A 77 -16.45 -4.84 15.67
N ASP A 78 -16.30 -3.58 16.09
CA ASP A 78 -17.39 -2.59 16.08
C ASP A 78 -17.91 -2.31 14.66
N PHE A 79 -17.06 -2.51 13.64
CA PHE A 79 -17.43 -2.32 12.25
C PHE A 79 -18.17 -3.53 11.64
N PHE A 80 -18.27 -4.63 12.36
CA PHE A 80 -18.85 -5.89 11.86
C PHE A 80 -19.92 -6.44 12.81
N PRO A 81 -21.04 -5.74 12.99
CA PRO A 81 -22.08 -6.13 13.96
C PRO A 81 -22.69 -7.51 13.67
N ASP A 82 -22.71 -7.92 12.40
CA ASP A 82 -23.25 -9.23 11.97
C ASP A 82 -22.21 -10.35 12.02
N TYR A 83 -20.98 -10.07 12.48
CA TYR A 83 -19.95 -11.10 12.61
C TYR A 83 -20.07 -11.83 13.93
N THR A 84 -20.31 -13.13 13.87
CA THR A 84 -20.37 -13.96 15.07
C THR A 84 -18.98 -14.44 15.47
N VAL A 85 -18.47 -13.92 16.58
CA VAL A 85 -17.19 -14.34 17.16
C VAL A 85 -17.28 -15.78 17.67
N LYS A 86 -16.32 -16.62 17.32
CA LYS A 86 -16.27 -18.02 17.76
C LYS A 86 -16.21 -18.13 19.28
N ARG A 87 -16.96 -19.09 19.84
CA ARG A 87 -16.99 -19.34 21.28
C ARG A 87 -15.59 -19.50 21.85
N GLY A 88 -15.27 -18.75 22.92
CA GLY A 88 -13.98 -18.79 23.59
C GLY A 88 -12.93 -17.84 23.01
N GLU A 89 -13.16 -17.21 21.87
CA GLU A 89 -12.31 -16.14 21.34
C GLU A 89 -12.64 -14.83 22.07
N LYS A 90 -11.65 -14.29 22.79
CA LYS A 90 -11.82 -13.06 23.56
C LYS A 90 -10.88 -11.94 23.09
N THR A 91 -9.78 -12.31 22.41
CA THR A 91 -8.75 -11.38 22.02
C THR A 91 -9.23 -10.43 20.91
N ILE A 92 -10.06 -10.90 19.99
CA ILE A 92 -10.62 -10.12 18.89
C ILE A 92 -11.32 -8.84 19.37
N TYR A 93 -11.99 -8.88 20.53
CA TYR A 93 -12.68 -7.73 21.13
C TYR A 93 -11.72 -6.63 21.65
N LYS A 94 -10.42 -6.89 21.67
CA LYS A 94 -9.39 -5.93 22.09
C LYS A 94 -8.56 -5.42 20.90
N VAL A 95 -8.75 -5.98 19.72
CA VAL A 95 -8.01 -5.57 18.52
C VAL A 95 -8.62 -4.28 17.98
N THR A 96 -7.78 -3.27 17.82
CA THR A 96 -8.15 -1.96 17.27
C THR A 96 -7.59 -1.78 15.86
N LEU A 97 -8.04 -0.74 15.16
CA LEU A 97 -7.47 -0.37 13.86
C LEU A 97 -5.97 -0.09 13.96
N ARG A 98 -5.51 0.49 15.07
CA ARG A 98 -4.08 0.72 15.33
C ARG A 98 -3.26 -0.57 15.19
N HIS A 99 -3.73 -1.67 15.73
CA HIS A 99 -3.03 -2.96 15.63
C HIS A 99 -2.92 -3.47 14.19
N LEU A 100 -3.95 -3.26 13.36
CA LEU A 100 -3.89 -3.58 11.94
C LEU A 100 -2.90 -2.66 11.22
N LEU A 101 -3.02 -1.35 11.42
CA LEU A 101 -2.20 -0.34 10.75
C LEU A 101 -0.71 -0.43 11.11
N THR A 102 -0.37 -0.91 12.31
CA THR A 102 1.03 -1.11 12.75
C THR A 102 1.53 -2.53 12.52
N MET A 103 0.74 -3.42 11.94
CA MET A 103 1.08 -4.85 11.78
C MET A 103 1.42 -5.55 13.11
N THR A 104 0.73 -5.18 14.20
CA THR A 104 0.88 -5.78 15.53
C THR A 104 -0.37 -6.54 15.98
N ALA A 105 -1.32 -6.73 15.08
CA ALA A 105 -2.53 -7.50 15.37
C ALA A 105 -2.20 -8.99 15.57
N PRO A 106 -2.83 -9.64 16.56
CA PRO A 106 -2.66 -11.07 16.79
C PRO A 106 -3.44 -11.89 15.76
N TYR A 107 -2.84 -12.98 15.28
CA TYR A 107 -3.49 -13.91 14.33
C TYR A 107 -3.33 -15.35 14.77
N LYS A 108 -4.36 -16.17 14.51
CA LYS A 108 -4.43 -17.60 14.83
C LYS A 108 -3.58 -18.51 13.94
N TYR A 109 -2.70 -17.95 13.10
CA TYR A 109 -1.85 -18.71 12.19
C TYR A 109 -0.35 -18.38 12.39
N ARG A 110 0.49 -19.34 12.04
CA ARG A 110 1.94 -19.14 11.93
C ARG A 110 2.32 -18.63 10.53
N SER A 111 1.76 -19.23 9.49
CA SER A 111 1.89 -18.81 8.08
C SER A 111 0.52 -18.44 7.54
N GLU A 112 0.45 -17.43 6.69
CA GLU A 112 -0.81 -16.96 6.10
C GLU A 112 -1.50 -18.06 5.29
N PRO A 113 -2.77 -18.38 5.61
CA PRO A 113 -3.51 -19.45 4.93
C PRO A 113 -4.15 -18.94 3.63
N TRP A 114 -3.35 -18.59 2.64
CA TRP A 114 -3.78 -17.99 1.37
C TRP A 114 -4.92 -18.75 0.71
N THR A 115 -4.76 -20.07 0.50
CA THR A 115 -5.79 -20.88 -0.14
C THR A 115 -7.12 -20.77 0.58
N LYS A 116 -7.12 -20.82 1.92
CA LYS A 116 -8.35 -20.75 2.70
C LYS A 116 -9.10 -19.42 2.54
N VAL A 117 -8.38 -18.31 2.46
CA VAL A 117 -8.99 -16.99 2.32
C VAL A 117 -9.39 -16.75 0.87
N CYS A 118 -8.49 -16.97 -0.08
CA CYS A 118 -8.72 -16.64 -1.49
C CYS A 118 -9.68 -17.59 -2.21
N THR A 119 -10.04 -18.74 -1.62
CA THR A 119 -11.10 -19.61 -2.13
C THR A 119 -12.45 -19.41 -1.42
N SER A 120 -12.53 -18.47 -0.48
CA SER A 120 -13.81 -18.12 0.16
C SER A 120 -14.55 -17.05 -0.65
N ASP A 121 -15.87 -16.98 -0.47
CA ASP A 121 -16.71 -15.96 -1.14
C ASP A 121 -16.58 -14.58 -0.51
N ASP A 122 -16.00 -14.46 0.70
CA ASP A 122 -15.90 -13.23 1.49
C ASP A 122 -14.55 -13.19 2.19
N TRP A 123 -13.59 -12.50 1.58
CA TRP A 123 -12.22 -12.45 2.10
C TRP A 123 -12.10 -11.62 3.37
N THR A 124 -12.95 -10.62 3.54
CA THR A 124 -12.99 -9.84 4.78
C THR A 124 -13.44 -10.70 5.96
N ARG A 125 -14.51 -11.47 5.79
CA ARG A 125 -14.99 -12.39 6.82
C ARG A 125 -13.98 -13.50 7.11
N ALA A 126 -13.37 -14.07 6.07
CA ALA A 126 -12.30 -15.06 6.22
C ALA A 126 -11.09 -14.50 6.98
N ALA A 127 -10.73 -13.23 6.74
CA ALA A 127 -9.65 -12.55 7.47
C ALA A 127 -10.02 -12.30 8.95
N LEU A 128 -11.25 -11.91 9.25
CA LEU A 128 -11.77 -11.80 10.64
C LEU A 128 -11.67 -13.13 11.39
N ASP A 129 -11.94 -14.26 10.72
CA ASP A 129 -11.79 -15.59 11.30
C ASP A 129 -10.35 -15.92 11.74
N LEU A 130 -9.37 -15.26 11.12
CA LEU A 130 -7.95 -15.41 11.45
C LEU A 130 -7.51 -14.51 12.61
N LEU A 131 -8.26 -13.42 12.89
CA LEU A 131 -7.90 -12.42 13.89
C LEU A 131 -8.10 -12.96 15.32
N GLY A 132 -7.21 -12.56 16.23
CA GLY A 132 -7.25 -12.96 17.64
C GLY A 132 -6.33 -14.15 17.97
N GLY A 133 -6.70 -14.92 18.97
CA GLY A 133 -5.96 -16.11 19.41
C GLY A 133 -5.57 -16.07 20.89
N ARG A 134 -5.07 -17.20 21.38
CA ARG A 134 -4.81 -17.41 22.83
C ARG A 134 -3.64 -16.57 23.38
N ASN A 135 -2.70 -16.18 22.52
CA ASN A 135 -1.51 -15.41 22.94
C ASN A 135 -1.84 -13.95 23.27
N GLY A 136 -3.05 -13.49 22.96
CA GLY A 136 -3.43 -12.10 23.15
C GLY A 136 -2.70 -11.13 22.23
N ILE A 137 -2.66 -9.85 22.60
CA ILE A 137 -1.95 -8.79 21.88
C ILE A 137 -0.56 -8.67 22.50
N THR A 138 0.47 -9.00 21.75
CA THR A 138 1.88 -8.95 22.20
C THR A 138 2.57 -7.64 21.85
N GLY A 139 2.04 -6.88 20.89
CA GLY A 139 2.70 -5.70 20.32
C GLY A 139 3.83 -6.03 19.36
N GLU A 140 4.13 -7.31 19.13
CA GLU A 140 5.16 -7.73 18.19
C GLU A 140 4.72 -7.51 16.73
N PHE A 141 5.65 -7.07 15.91
CA PHE A 141 5.43 -6.91 14.48
C PHE A 141 5.23 -8.27 13.80
N LYS A 142 4.12 -8.41 13.09
CA LYS A 142 3.81 -9.56 12.25
C LYS A 142 3.23 -9.10 10.93
N TYR A 143 4.04 -9.13 9.89
CA TYR A 143 3.55 -8.78 8.55
C TYR A 143 2.40 -9.71 8.13
N ALA A 144 1.25 -9.14 7.83
CA ALA A 144 0.00 -9.89 7.64
C ALA A 144 -0.80 -9.33 6.47
N THR A 145 -0.56 -9.84 5.26
CA THR A 145 -1.27 -9.38 4.05
C THR A 145 -2.74 -9.73 4.08
N LEU A 146 -3.07 -10.97 4.46
CA LEU A 146 -4.47 -11.41 4.58
C LEU A 146 -5.20 -10.70 5.73
N GLY A 147 -4.49 -10.39 6.81
CA GLY A 147 -5.09 -9.68 7.94
C GLY A 147 -5.50 -8.25 7.62
N ILE A 148 -4.77 -7.59 6.72
CA ILE A 148 -5.08 -6.22 6.27
C ILE A 148 -6.37 -6.17 5.43
N GLN A 149 -6.81 -7.27 4.83
CA GLN A 149 -8.08 -7.33 4.10
C GLN A 149 -9.27 -6.78 4.89
N ILE A 150 -9.22 -6.90 6.22
CA ILE A 150 -10.24 -6.36 7.13
C ILE A 150 -10.46 -4.85 6.91
N LEU A 151 -9.43 -4.09 6.53
CA LEU A 151 -9.53 -2.63 6.34
C LEU A 151 -10.46 -2.24 5.18
N SER A 152 -10.54 -3.03 4.10
CA SER A 152 -11.51 -2.78 3.03
C SER A 152 -12.94 -2.90 3.55
N GLY A 153 -13.23 -3.95 4.34
CA GLY A 153 -14.52 -4.09 4.99
C GLY A 153 -14.81 -2.99 6.03
N VAL A 154 -13.80 -2.52 6.75
CA VAL A 154 -13.94 -1.39 7.68
C VAL A 154 -14.37 -0.12 6.95
N ILE A 155 -13.69 0.25 5.85
CA ILE A 155 -14.08 1.41 5.03
C ILE A 155 -15.52 1.25 4.54
N GLN A 156 -15.85 0.09 4.00
CA GLN A 156 -17.18 -0.17 3.43
C GLN A 156 -18.29 -0.07 4.50
N ASN A 157 -18.11 -0.70 5.65
CA ASN A 157 -19.12 -0.72 6.70
C ASN A 157 -19.22 0.63 7.45
N ALA A 158 -18.09 1.35 7.60
CA ALA A 158 -18.11 2.66 8.25
C ALA A 158 -18.72 3.75 7.37
N SER A 159 -18.42 3.77 6.07
CA SER A 159 -18.87 4.82 5.15
C SER A 159 -20.19 4.51 4.45
N GLY A 160 -20.59 3.24 4.36
CA GLY A 160 -21.69 2.77 3.52
C GLY A 160 -21.38 2.76 2.02
N MET A 161 -20.14 3.04 1.61
CA MET A 161 -19.67 3.03 0.22
C MET A 161 -18.82 1.78 -0.05
N LYS A 162 -18.82 1.25 -1.27
CA LYS A 162 -17.78 0.29 -1.66
C LYS A 162 -16.39 0.92 -1.46
N CYS A 163 -15.40 0.15 -1.01
CA CYS A 163 -14.07 0.68 -0.73
C CYS A 163 -13.44 1.34 -1.99
N ILE A 164 -13.67 0.78 -3.18
CA ILE A 164 -13.20 1.37 -4.43
C ILE A 164 -13.88 2.71 -4.75
N ASP A 165 -15.17 2.83 -4.53
CA ASP A 165 -15.92 4.08 -4.77
C ASP A 165 -15.45 5.16 -3.78
N PHE A 166 -15.19 4.77 -2.54
CA PHE A 166 -14.59 5.64 -1.53
C PHE A 166 -13.22 6.15 -1.96
N ALA A 167 -12.36 5.26 -2.46
CA ALA A 167 -11.02 5.61 -2.93
C ALA A 167 -11.08 6.52 -4.17
N ASN A 168 -11.92 6.18 -5.17
CA ASN A 168 -12.10 6.98 -6.37
C ASN A 168 -12.57 8.40 -6.02
N HIS A 169 -13.56 8.51 -5.14
CA HIS A 169 -14.16 9.80 -4.80
C HIS A 169 -13.26 10.69 -3.94
N TYR A 170 -12.68 10.12 -2.88
CA TYR A 170 -12.00 10.92 -1.85
C TYR A 170 -10.48 10.99 -2.00
N LEU A 171 -9.86 10.10 -2.79
CA LEU A 171 -8.40 10.08 -2.95
C LEU A 171 -7.99 10.22 -4.42
N PHE A 172 -8.47 9.35 -5.30
CA PHE A 172 -7.95 9.28 -6.66
C PHE A 172 -8.38 10.48 -7.51
N ALA A 173 -9.67 10.81 -7.54
CA ALA A 173 -10.16 11.96 -8.31
C ALA A 173 -9.51 13.29 -7.87
N PRO A 174 -9.39 13.63 -6.57
CA PRO A 174 -8.70 14.83 -6.14
C PRO A 174 -7.19 14.88 -6.50
N LEU A 175 -6.53 13.71 -6.65
CA LEU A 175 -5.15 13.62 -7.11
C LEU A 175 -5.01 13.63 -8.64
N GLY A 176 -6.12 13.68 -9.39
CA GLY A 176 -6.09 13.51 -10.84
C GLY A 176 -5.58 12.12 -11.26
N ILE A 177 -5.79 11.11 -10.43
CA ILE A 177 -5.55 9.69 -10.73
C ILE A 177 -6.81 9.16 -11.43
N PRO A 178 -6.68 8.40 -12.54
CA PRO A 178 -7.83 7.86 -13.24
C PRO A 178 -8.72 6.98 -12.37
N GLU A 179 -10.02 6.98 -12.66
CA GLU A 179 -10.99 6.13 -11.97
C GLU A 179 -10.61 4.65 -12.09
N HIS A 180 -10.64 3.94 -10.97
CA HIS A 180 -10.37 2.52 -10.90
C HIS A 180 -11.66 1.71 -10.97
N THR A 181 -11.59 0.59 -11.70
CA THR A 181 -12.66 -0.40 -11.79
C THR A 181 -12.29 -1.68 -11.06
N ILE A 182 -13.30 -2.49 -10.72
CA ILE A 182 -13.06 -3.78 -10.08
C ILE A 182 -12.56 -4.80 -11.10
N HIS A 183 -11.49 -5.52 -10.74
CA HIS A 183 -11.10 -6.80 -11.34
C HIS A 183 -11.56 -7.92 -10.40
N GLY A 184 -12.71 -8.50 -10.69
CA GLY A 184 -13.28 -9.57 -9.85
C GLY A 184 -12.50 -10.86 -9.95
N ALA A 185 -12.23 -11.51 -8.83
CA ALA A 185 -11.61 -12.82 -8.77
C ALA A 185 -12.49 -13.86 -9.50
N SER A 186 -12.01 -14.42 -10.62
CA SER A 186 -12.73 -15.44 -11.37
C SER A 186 -12.33 -16.86 -10.92
N ASP A 187 -11.04 -17.11 -10.87
CA ASP A 187 -10.46 -18.40 -10.46
C ASP A 187 -9.00 -18.23 -10.01
N LYS A 188 -8.34 -19.36 -9.71
CA LYS A 188 -6.98 -19.39 -9.22
C LYS A 188 -5.97 -18.98 -10.30
N ASP A 189 -6.23 -19.28 -11.55
CA ASP A 189 -5.31 -18.99 -12.66
C ASP A 189 -5.35 -17.50 -12.97
N ASP A 190 -6.53 -16.88 -12.98
CA ASP A 190 -6.71 -15.43 -13.06
C ASP A 190 -5.98 -14.71 -11.93
N GLN A 191 -6.14 -15.17 -10.69
CA GLN A 191 -5.43 -14.60 -9.54
C GLN A 191 -3.91 -14.68 -9.71
N PHE A 192 -3.40 -15.81 -10.17
CA PHE A 192 -1.98 -16.01 -10.40
C PHE A 192 -1.45 -15.09 -11.52
N ASP A 193 -2.16 -15.01 -12.65
CA ASP A 193 -1.78 -14.17 -13.79
C ASP A 193 -1.84 -12.69 -13.42
N PHE A 194 -2.83 -12.28 -12.61
CA PHE A 194 -2.90 -10.93 -12.09
C PHE A 194 -1.70 -10.61 -11.19
N LEU A 195 -1.34 -11.53 -10.29
CA LEU A 195 -0.19 -11.36 -9.38
C LEU A 195 1.14 -11.34 -10.12
N MET A 196 1.31 -12.17 -11.16
CA MET A 196 2.57 -12.23 -11.92
C MET A 196 2.87 -10.95 -12.69
N ASN A 197 1.85 -10.13 -12.97
CA ASN A 197 1.99 -8.77 -13.48
C ASN A 197 2.88 -8.66 -14.74
N LYS A 198 2.69 -9.56 -15.71
CA LYS A 198 3.56 -9.69 -16.90
C LYS A 198 3.25 -8.71 -18.04
N ALA A 199 2.16 -7.97 -17.93
CA ALA A 199 1.69 -7.02 -18.96
C ALA A 199 1.08 -5.80 -18.28
N PRO A 200 1.03 -4.64 -18.97
CA PRO A 200 0.31 -3.47 -18.49
C PRO A 200 -1.12 -3.82 -18.10
N LYS A 201 -1.57 -3.27 -16.97
CA LYS A 201 -2.94 -3.38 -16.48
C LYS A 201 -3.73 -2.14 -16.86
N LYS A 202 -5.05 -2.24 -16.72
CA LYS A 202 -5.92 -1.07 -16.68
C LYS A 202 -5.86 -0.44 -15.27
N ASN A 203 -6.50 0.71 -15.08
CA ASN A 203 -6.75 1.26 -13.76
C ASN A 203 -7.80 0.40 -13.07
N GLU A 204 -7.33 -0.64 -12.40
CA GLU A 204 -8.18 -1.66 -11.80
C GLU A 204 -7.66 -2.05 -10.41
N TRP A 205 -8.55 -2.61 -9.62
CA TRP A 205 -8.24 -3.10 -8.29
C TRP A 205 -8.84 -4.49 -8.10
N TYR A 206 -8.00 -5.45 -7.77
CA TYR A 206 -8.42 -6.85 -7.58
C TYR A 206 -9.38 -6.98 -6.39
N SER A 207 -10.44 -7.77 -6.55
CA SER A 207 -11.48 -7.95 -5.51
C SER A 207 -11.81 -9.41 -5.25
N ASP A 208 -12.43 -9.66 -4.11
CA ASP A 208 -13.09 -10.94 -3.82
C ASP A 208 -14.40 -11.10 -4.62
N PRO A 209 -15.05 -12.30 -4.57
CA PRO A 209 -16.32 -12.55 -5.26
C PRO A 209 -17.49 -11.64 -4.84
N LYS A 210 -17.34 -10.89 -3.75
CA LYS A 210 -18.33 -9.89 -3.28
C LYS A 210 -18.01 -8.46 -3.66
N ASP A 211 -17.11 -8.27 -4.64
CA ASP A 211 -16.63 -6.96 -5.07
C ASP A 211 -15.91 -6.15 -3.97
N THR A 212 -15.41 -6.81 -2.92
CA THR A 212 -14.59 -6.13 -1.91
C THR A 212 -13.14 -6.15 -2.36
N VAL A 213 -12.60 -4.97 -2.67
CA VAL A 213 -11.21 -4.85 -3.16
C VAL A 213 -10.20 -5.30 -2.10
N THR A 214 -9.08 -5.83 -2.58
CA THR A 214 -7.99 -6.29 -1.71
C THR A 214 -7.32 -5.11 -1.02
N ALA A 215 -7.09 -5.21 0.27
CA ALA A 215 -6.39 -4.16 1.03
C ALA A 215 -4.87 -4.36 1.10
N GLY A 216 -4.41 -5.57 0.82
CA GLY A 216 -3.00 -5.94 0.97
C GLY A 216 -2.18 -5.97 -0.31
N TRP A 217 -2.82 -5.93 -1.48
CA TRP A 217 -2.24 -6.05 -2.82
C TRP A 217 -3.30 -5.74 -3.88
N GLY A 218 -2.97 -5.78 -5.16
CA GLY A 218 -3.96 -5.80 -6.23
C GLY A 218 -4.46 -4.45 -6.73
N LEU A 219 -4.05 -3.33 -6.13
CA LEU A 219 -4.24 -2.01 -6.71
C LEU A 219 -3.27 -1.82 -7.87
N CYS A 220 -3.75 -1.30 -9.00
CA CYS A 220 -2.93 -1.00 -10.17
C CYS A 220 -2.75 0.52 -10.31
N LEU A 221 -1.50 0.97 -10.33
CA LEU A 221 -1.13 2.39 -10.47
C LEU A 221 0.02 2.52 -11.46
N SER A 222 0.14 3.67 -12.10
CA SER A 222 1.35 4.09 -12.80
C SER A 222 2.39 4.65 -11.83
N ALA A 223 3.65 4.80 -12.28
CA ALA A 223 4.67 5.49 -11.48
C ALA A 223 4.32 6.96 -11.23
N GLU A 224 3.64 7.62 -12.18
CA GLU A 224 3.11 8.97 -12.02
C GLU A 224 2.08 9.04 -10.89
N ASP A 225 1.10 8.13 -10.88
CA ASP A 225 0.08 8.07 -9.81
C ASP A 225 0.72 7.86 -8.44
N MET A 226 1.73 6.98 -8.36
CA MET A 226 2.50 6.75 -7.15
C MET A 226 3.26 8.00 -6.70
N ALA A 227 3.86 8.74 -7.64
CA ALA A 227 4.55 10.00 -7.33
C ALA A 227 3.56 11.09 -6.85
N LYS A 228 2.35 11.19 -7.43
CA LYS A 228 1.29 12.10 -6.94
C LYS A 228 0.87 11.77 -5.50
N ILE A 229 0.73 10.49 -5.17
CA ILE A 229 0.48 10.05 -3.77
C ILE A 229 1.61 10.50 -2.86
N GLY A 230 2.87 10.41 -3.31
CA GLY A 230 4.01 10.92 -2.54
C GLY A 230 4.00 12.44 -2.39
N VAL A 231 3.56 13.21 -3.38
CA VAL A 231 3.38 14.66 -3.27
C VAL A 231 2.33 15.01 -2.22
N LEU A 232 1.25 14.24 -2.10
CA LEU A 232 0.27 14.42 -1.02
C LEU A 232 0.92 14.32 0.37
N ILE A 233 1.91 13.45 0.55
CA ILE A 233 2.67 13.34 1.81
C ILE A 233 3.59 14.54 1.98
N LEU A 234 4.33 14.97 0.95
CA LEU A 234 5.20 16.14 0.99
C LEU A 234 4.44 17.40 1.44
N ASN A 235 3.22 17.56 0.97
CA ASN A 235 2.36 18.70 1.26
C ASN A 235 1.43 18.46 2.48
N SER A 236 1.77 17.51 3.34
CA SER A 236 1.02 17.23 4.58
C SER A 236 -0.50 17.08 4.36
N GLY A 237 -0.87 16.36 3.28
CA GLY A 237 -2.26 16.03 2.96
C GLY A 237 -2.98 17.01 2.06
N GLU A 238 -2.26 17.93 1.41
CA GLU A 238 -2.79 18.88 0.43
C GLU A 238 -2.26 18.59 -0.98
N TYR A 239 -3.11 18.69 -1.98
CA TYR A 239 -2.75 18.55 -3.38
C TYR A 239 -3.51 19.59 -4.21
N ASP A 240 -2.80 20.34 -5.05
CA ASP A 240 -3.36 21.42 -5.89
C ASP A 240 -4.28 22.36 -5.11
N ASN A 241 -3.79 22.89 -3.99
CA ASN A 241 -4.51 23.76 -3.05
C ASN A 241 -5.79 23.15 -2.45
N THR A 242 -5.98 21.84 -2.55
CA THR A 242 -7.13 21.12 -1.98
C THR A 242 -6.68 20.22 -0.83
N ARG A 243 -7.26 20.39 0.35
CA ARG A 243 -7.05 19.53 1.51
C ARG A 243 -7.78 18.20 1.30
N ILE A 244 -7.02 17.11 1.11
CA ILE A 244 -7.55 15.76 0.94
C ILE A 244 -7.57 15.01 2.27
N ILE A 245 -6.49 15.15 3.05
CA ILE A 245 -6.32 14.51 4.34
C ILE A 245 -5.78 15.54 5.34
N SER A 246 -6.15 15.42 6.61
CA SER A 246 -5.65 16.33 7.65
C SER A 246 -4.13 16.20 7.86
N THR A 247 -3.49 17.32 8.17
CA THR A 247 -2.07 17.36 8.56
C THR A 247 -1.80 16.42 9.74
N ASN A 248 -2.69 16.42 10.73
CA ASN A 248 -2.56 15.55 11.90
C ASN A 248 -2.49 14.06 11.52
N TRP A 249 -3.32 13.61 10.57
CA TRP A 249 -3.25 12.23 10.11
C TRP A 249 -1.94 11.92 9.38
N MET A 250 -1.46 12.84 8.54
CA MET A 250 -0.21 12.64 7.80
C MET A 250 0.99 12.50 8.75
N GLU A 251 1.06 13.30 9.79
CA GLU A 251 2.05 13.19 10.85
C GLU A 251 1.92 11.86 11.61
N GLU A 252 0.71 11.54 12.09
CA GLU A 252 0.42 10.30 12.81
C GLU A 252 0.77 9.05 12.00
N MET A 253 0.46 9.05 10.71
CA MET A 253 0.69 7.92 9.80
C MET A 253 2.17 7.62 9.60
N THR A 254 3.01 8.65 9.53
CA THR A 254 4.43 8.52 9.19
C THR A 254 5.36 8.42 10.40
N VAL A 255 4.86 8.63 11.63
CA VAL A 255 5.66 8.47 12.85
C VAL A 255 6.15 7.02 12.98
N PRO A 256 7.46 6.78 13.25
CA PRO A 256 7.98 5.45 13.52
C PRO A 256 7.37 4.87 14.79
N ARG A 257 6.65 3.75 14.66
CA ARG A 257 5.95 3.11 15.79
C ARG A 257 6.54 1.75 16.15
N VAL A 258 7.00 1.01 15.15
CA VAL A 258 7.54 -0.34 15.33
C VAL A 258 8.86 -0.45 14.60
N ALA A 259 9.89 -0.94 15.30
CA ALA A 259 11.18 -1.27 14.69
C ALA A 259 11.06 -2.62 13.97
N LEU A 260 11.49 -2.68 12.74
CA LEU A 260 11.56 -3.89 11.95
C LEU A 260 12.96 -4.49 12.08
N GLY A 261 13.06 -5.81 12.21
CA GLY A 261 14.36 -6.47 12.32
C GLY A 261 15.14 -6.50 11.00
N GLU A 262 16.30 -7.14 11.02
CA GLU A 262 17.24 -7.26 9.90
C GLU A 262 16.60 -7.73 8.58
N ARG A 263 15.56 -8.59 8.66
CA ARG A 263 14.80 -9.06 7.50
C ARG A 263 14.21 -7.91 6.67
N PHE A 264 13.93 -6.77 7.29
CA PHE A 264 13.40 -5.56 6.66
C PHE A 264 14.40 -4.41 6.70
N GLY A 265 15.70 -4.71 6.63
CA GLY A 265 16.77 -3.71 6.59
C GLY A 265 16.81 -2.79 7.80
N ASN A 266 16.33 -3.24 8.98
CA ASN A 266 16.23 -2.45 10.21
C ASN A 266 15.42 -1.14 10.07
N MET A 267 14.51 -1.08 9.10
CA MET A 267 13.59 0.03 8.93
C MET A 267 12.64 0.14 10.13
N HIS A 268 11.93 1.25 10.22
CA HIS A 268 10.78 1.41 11.12
C HIS A 268 9.47 1.41 10.33
N TYR A 269 8.37 1.20 11.01
CA TYR A 269 7.04 1.14 10.44
C TYR A 269 6.07 2.07 11.18
N GLY A 270 5.33 2.88 10.44
CA GLY A 270 4.24 3.70 10.94
C GLY A 270 2.89 3.00 10.73
N TYR A 271 1.89 3.72 10.24
CA TYR A 271 0.63 3.14 9.80
C TYR A 271 0.74 2.72 8.33
N LEU A 272 1.16 1.47 8.09
CA LEU A 272 1.36 0.83 6.78
C LEU A 272 2.36 1.57 5.85
N TRP A 273 3.19 2.43 6.40
CA TRP A 273 4.27 3.13 5.73
C TRP A 273 5.61 2.82 6.39
N TYR A 274 6.66 2.70 5.57
CA TYR A 274 8.02 2.44 6.04
C TYR A 274 8.77 3.75 6.30
N ARG A 275 9.66 3.71 7.27
CA ARG A 275 10.69 4.72 7.53
C ARG A 275 12.05 4.05 7.30
N PRO A 276 12.61 4.17 6.07
CA PRO A 276 13.85 3.49 5.71
C PRO A 276 15.04 3.87 6.57
N HIS A 277 15.12 5.13 6.96
CA HIS A 277 16.21 5.65 7.78
C HIS A 277 15.66 6.27 9.06
N LYS A 278 16.35 6.02 10.19
CA LYS A 278 15.93 6.54 11.50
C LYS A 278 16.08 8.07 11.58
N ASP A 279 17.17 8.59 11.01
CA ASP A 279 17.62 9.98 11.18
C ASP A 279 17.32 10.89 9.98
N LYS A 280 16.67 10.35 8.93
CA LYS A 280 16.26 11.12 7.74
C LYS A 280 14.73 11.18 7.65
N GLN A 281 14.22 12.29 7.16
CA GLN A 281 12.78 12.44 6.92
C GLN A 281 12.37 11.78 5.59
N ILE A 282 12.61 10.47 5.49
CA ILE A 282 12.25 9.65 4.34
C ILE A 282 11.13 8.70 4.73
N VAL A 283 10.10 8.65 3.90
CA VAL A 283 8.93 7.77 4.04
C VAL A 283 8.80 6.96 2.76
N ALA A 284 8.44 5.68 2.86
CA ALA A 284 8.26 4.83 1.68
C ALA A 284 7.06 3.90 1.81
N ALA A 285 6.36 3.69 0.69
CA ALA A 285 5.48 2.55 0.48
C ALA A 285 6.23 1.52 -0.37
N ILE A 286 6.19 0.25 0.02
CA ILE A 286 7.00 -0.80 -0.60
C ILE A 286 6.11 -1.99 -0.98
N GLY A 287 6.29 -2.47 -2.21
CA GLY A 287 5.61 -3.65 -2.74
C GLY A 287 6.56 -4.59 -3.48
N ASP A 288 6.27 -5.89 -3.40
CA ASP A 288 7.04 -6.93 -4.09
C ASP A 288 7.26 -6.61 -5.57
N GLY A 289 8.42 -7.01 -6.10
CA GLY A 289 8.88 -6.60 -7.42
C GLY A 289 9.60 -5.24 -7.41
N GLY A 290 9.72 -4.61 -6.24
CA GLY A 290 10.37 -3.32 -6.08
C GLY A 290 9.49 -2.15 -6.52
N ASN A 291 8.17 -2.28 -6.36
CA ASN A 291 7.23 -1.17 -6.47
C ASN A 291 7.42 -0.25 -5.26
N VAL A 292 7.74 1.02 -5.49
CA VAL A 292 8.07 1.93 -4.38
C VAL A 292 7.50 3.32 -4.64
N ILE A 293 6.80 3.87 -3.63
CA ILE A 293 6.66 5.31 -3.48
C ILE A 293 7.76 5.74 -2.50
N TYR A 294 8.69 6.55 -2.96
CA TYR A 294 9.76 7.11 -2.15
C TYR A 294 9.53 8.60 -1.94
N VAL A 295 9.50 9.05 -0.71
CA VAL A 295 9.25 10.46 -0.34
C VAL A 295 10.39 10.95 0.53
N ASN A 296 11.15 11.93 0.03
CA ASN A 296 12.17 12.64 0.80
C ASN A 296 11.64 14.04 1.14
N ILE A 297 11.20 14.20 2.39
CA ILE A 297 10.56 15.44 2.86
C ILE A 297 11.57 16.59 2.91
N GLU A 298 12.82 16.32 3.30
CA GLU A 298 13.87 17.36 3.41
C GLU A 298 14.24 17.95 2.05
N GLN A 299 14.23 17.13 1.00
CA GLN A 299 14.59 17.56 -0.35
C GLN A 299 13.39 17.92 -1.20
N ASN A 300 12.17 17.78 -0.67
CA ASN A 300 10.90 17.97 -1.37
C ASN A 300 10.81 17.13 -2.66
N ILE A 301 11.10 15.82 -2.55
CA ILE A 301 11.16 14.87 -3.66
C ILE A 301 10.15 13.75 -3.42
N SER A 302 9.36 13.42 -4.45
CA SER A 302 8.53 12.22 -4.53
C SER A 302 8.92 11.41 -5.77
N ILE A 303 9.13 10.11 -5.62
CA ILE A 303 9.48 9.19 -6.70
C ILE A 303 8.55 7.98 -6.66
N GLY A 304 7.91 7.69 -7.80
CA GLY A 304 7.23 6.43 -8.06
C GLY A 304 8.11 5.52 -8.90
N VAL A 305 8.28 4.27 -8.48
CA VAL A 305 8.93 3.21 -9.27
C VAL A 305 7.97 2.05 -9.37
N THR A 306 7.66 1.61 -10.59
CA THR A 306 6.87 0.40 -10.83
C THR A 306 7.72 -0.70 -11.42
N GLY A 307 7.35 -1.94 -11.13
CA GLY A 307 8.03 -3.12 -11.66
C GLY A 307 7.11 -4.33 -11.72
N THR A 308 7.36 -5.22 -12.68
CA THR A 308 6.70 -6.52 -12.72
C THR A 308 7.12 -7.37 -11.52
N PHE A 309 6.31 -8.38 -11.17
CA PHE A 309 6.69 -9.29 -10.09
C PHE A 309 8.02 -9.97 -10.38
N LYS A 310 8.96 -9.86 -9.45
CA LYS A 310 10.24 -10.53 -9.49
C LYS A 310 10.58 -11.06 -8.09
N PRO A 311 10.77 -12.38 -7.91
CA PRO A 311 11.14 -12.94 -6.62
C PRO A 311 12.39 -12.29 -6.04
N ARG A 312 12.40 -12.05 -4.72
CA ARG A 312 13.52 -11.49 -3.94
C ARG A 312 13.81 -10.00 -4.18
N VAL A 313 13.08 -9.31 -5.02
CA VAL A 313 13.12 -7.87 -5.15
C VAL A 313 12.03 -7.29 -4.27
N PHE A 314 12.37 -6.79 -3.07
CA PHE A 314 11.42 -6.26 -2.10
C PHE A 314 11.26 -4.75 -2.20
N ASP A 315 12.37 -4.02 -2.27
CA ASP A 315 12.37 -2.57 -2.34
C ASP A 315 13.47 -2.07 -3.29
N ARG A 316 13.49 -0.75 -3.50
CA ARG A 316 14.47 -0.06 -4.34
C ARG A 316 15.01 1.20 -3.68
N ILE A 317 15.00 1.25 -2.36
CA ILE A 317 15.45 2.44 -1.62
C ILE A 317 16.90 2.75 -1.96
N GLU A 318 17.78 1.77 -1.82
CA GLU A 318 19.20 1.94 -2.13
C GLU A 318 19.42 2.29 -3.62
N PHE A 319 18.69 1.65 -4.53
CA PHE A 319 18.74 1.95 -5.96
C PHE A 319 18.36 3.41 -6.25
N ILE A 320 17.25 3.89 -5.65
CA ILE A 320 16.78 5.27 -5.78
C ILE A 320 17.85 6.24 -5.27
N GLU A 321 18.38 5.99 -4.07
CA GLU A 321 19.35 6.87 -3.42
C GLU A 321 20.70 6.94 -4.16
N LYS A 322 21.14 5.82 -4.76
CA LYS A 322 22.42 5.77 -5.48
C LYS A 322 22.34 6.22 -6.94
N ASN A 323 21.23 5.98 -7.61
CA ASN A 323 21.17 6.14 -9.06
C ASN A 323 20.19 7.24 -9.50
N ILE A 324 19.08 7.48 -8.78
CA ILE A 324 18.07 8.47 -9.19
C ILE A 324 18.32 9.82 -8.50
N LEU A 325 18.47 9.85 -7.17
CA LEU A 325 18.67 11.11 -6.46
C LEU A 325 19.84 11.96 -7.00
N PRO A 326 21.03 11.40 -7.34
CA PRO A 326 22.12 12.20 -7.89
C PRO A 326 21.83 12.81 -9.27
N LEU A 327 20.84 12.33 -10.02
CA LEU A 327 20.44 12.90 -11.31
C LEU A 327 19.49 14.09 -11.16
N ILE A 328 18.72 14.11 -10.08
CA ILE A 328 17.63 15.08 -9.86
C ILE A 328 17.92 16.04 -8.69
N SER A 329 19.14 15.93 -8.11
CA SER A 329 19.57 16.75 -6.96
C SER A 329 19.87 18.20 -7.31
#